data_9227f78999070858ce387ca979bc8f3d
#
_entry.id   9227f78999070858ce387ca979bc8f3d
#
_cell.length_a   1.000
_cell.length_b   1.000
_cell.length_c   1.000
_cell.angle_alpha   90.00
_cell.angle_beta   90.00
_cell.angle_gamma   90.00
#
_symmetry.space_group_name_H-M   'P 1'
#
loop_
_entity.id
_entity.type
_entity.pdbx_description
1 polymer ?
#
loop_
_entity_poly.entity_id
_entity_poly.type
_entity_poly.pdbx_seq_one_letter_code
_entity_poly.pdbx_strand_id
1 'polypeptide(L)'
;MLFIGDLMQLHINGASMIPIYEQIVDQVKSKILKGTIEENTCLPSVRQLSKELRISALTVKKAYDTLEQEGFTKTIHGKGTYVLACKSELVQEERQKEVQAYFEKAIQKGQQSGLSKQEIQDLFEVLLEDVR
;
A
#
# COMPACT_ATOMS: atom_id res chain seq x y z
N MET A 1 23.00 -9.76 -0.55
CA MET A 1 22.20 -8.90 -1.45
C MET A 1 20.72 -9.23 -1.29
N LEU A 2 19.92 -8.27 -0.88
CA LEU A 2 18.48 -8.46 -0.73
C LEU A 2 17.81 -8.37 -2.10
N PHE A 3 16.97 -9.34 -2.40
CA PHE A 3 16.12 -9.27 -3.59
C PHE A 3 14.97 -8.29 -3.34
N ILE A 4 14.56 -7.61 -4.38
CA ILE A 4 13.44 -6.67 -4.32
C ILE A 4 12.17 -7.35 -3.79
N GLY A 5 11.95 -8.62 -4.10
CA GLY A 5 10.82 -9.39 -3.57
C GLY A 5 10.82 -9.44 -2.05
N ASP A 6 11.99 -9.57 -1.44
CA ASP A 6 12.12 -9.56 0.03
C ASP A 6 11.76 -8.19 0.62
N LEU A 7 12.06 -7.11 -0.11
CA LEU A 7 11.75 -5.75 0.32
C LEU A 7 10.28 -5.40 0.10
N MET A 8 9.61 -6.03 -0.85
CA MET A 8 8.20 -5.79 -1.10
C MET A 8 7.30 -6.29 0.03
N GLN A 9 7.66 -7.42 0.65
CA GLN A 9 6.93 -7.98 1.80
C GLN A 9 5.42 -8.00 1.59
N LEU A 10 4.98 -8.59 0.47
CA LEU A 10 3.56 -8.70 0.15
C LEU A 10 2.91 -9.83 0.95
N HIS A 11 1.71 -9.56 1.46
CA HIS A 11 0.92 -10.52 2.23
C HIS A 11 -0.36 -10.83 1.48
N ILE A 12 -0.48 -12.06 1.00
CA ILE A 12 -1.65 -12.50 0.24
C ILE A 12 -2.58 -13.30 1.15
N ASN A 13 -3.83 -12.86 1.22
CA ASN A 13 -4.87 -13.57 1.98
C ASN A 13 -5.82 -14.27 1.01
N GLY A 14 -5.64 -15.59 0.84
CA GLY A 14 -6.47 -16.39 -0.04
C GLY A 14 -7.92 -16.55 0.43
N ALA A 15 -8.20 -16.29 1.71
CA ALA A 15 -9.54 -16.35 2.27
C ALA A 15 -10.32 -15.03 2.13
N SER A 16 -9.66 -13.96 1.70
CA SER A 16 -10.31 -12.68 1.49
C SER A 16 -11.22 -12.69 0.27
N MET A 17 -12.27 -11.88 0.30
CA MET A 17 -13.16 -11.66 -0.85
C MET A 17 -12.48 -10.82 -1.94
N ILE A 18 -11.39 -10.14 -1.61
CA ILE A 18 -10.64 -9.31 -2.56
C ILE A 18 -9.80 -10.23 -3.45
N PRO A 19 -9.92 -10.13 -4.79
CA PRO A 19 -9.09 -10.93 -5.70
C PRO A 19 -7.59 -10.76 -5.42
N ILE A 20 -6.83 -11.82 -5.61
CA ILE A 20 -5.40 -11.81 -5.29
C ILE A 20 -4.66 -10.72 -6.08
N TYR A 21 -4.98 -10.53 -7.37
CA TYR A 21 -4.30 -9.49 -8.15
C TYR A 21 -4.54 -8.09 -7.57
N GLU A 22 -5.74 -7.81 -7.06
CA GLU A 22 -6.04 -6.53 -6.42
C GLU A 22 -5.25 -6.34 -5.13
N GLN A 23 -5.07 -7.41 -4.36
CA GLN A 23 -4.25 -7.37 -3.15
C GLN A 23 -2.80 -6.98 -3.48
N ILE A 24 -2.26 -7.53 -4.57
CA ILE A 24 -0.92 -7.18 -5.04
C ILE A 24 -0.87 -5.71 -5.47
N VAL A 25 -1.82 -5.28 -6.29
CA VAL A 25 -1.89 -3.91 -6.79
C VAL A 25 -1.95 -2.92 -5.63
N ASP A 26 -2.87 -3.13 -4.69
CA ASP A 26 -3.08 -2.21 -3.57
C ASP A 26 -1.85 -2.11 -2.68
N GLN A 27 -1.20 -3.22 -2.39
CA GLN A 27 0.00 -3.23 -1.54
C GLN A 27 1.19 -2.59 -2.24
N VAL A 28 1.39 -2.86 -3.53
CA VAL A 28 2.49 -2.26 -4.29
C VAL A 28 2.28 -0.75 -4.43
N LYS A 29 1.06 -0.32 -4.76
CA LYS A 29 0.72 1.11 -4.84
C LYS A 29 1.00 1.82 -3.53
N SER A 30 0.55 1.25 -2.43
CA SER A 30 0.76 1.83 -1.10
C SER A 30 2.25 1.98 -0.80
N LYS A 31 3.05 0.96 -1.09
CA LYS A 31 4.51 0.99 -0.85
C LYS A 31 5.22 2.02 -1.72
N ILE A 32 4.79 2.17 -2.96
CA ILE A 32 5.32 3.20 -3.87
C ILE A 32 4.98 4.60 -3.36
N LEU A 33 3.72 4.81 -2.97
CA LEU A 33 3.25 6.11 -2.49
C LEU A 33 3.88 6.51 -1.15
N LYS A 34 4.20 5.53 -0.31
CA LYS A 34 4.88 5.76 0.98
C LYS A 34 6.40 5.91 0.84
N GLY A 35 6.93 5.67 -0.34
CA GLY A 35 8.38 5.73 -0.57
C GLY A 35 9.14 4.48 -0.13
N THR A 36 8.46 3.43 0.29
CA THR A 36 9.09 2.15 0.65
C THR A 36 9.74 1.50 -0.58
N ILE A 37 9.09 1.63 -1.72
CA ILE A 37 9.64 1.24 -3.02
C ILE A 37 9.92 2.54 -3.78
N GLU A 38 11.19 2.79 -4.06
CA GLU A 38 11.61 4.04 -4.66
C GLU A 38 11.40 4.07 -6.18
N GLU A 39 11.35 5.29 -6.73
CA GLU A 39 11.34 5.52 -8.16
C GLU A 39 12.54 4.83 -8.82
N ASN A 40 12.33 4.33 -10.03
CA ASN A 40 13.31 3.59 -10.83
C ASN A 40 13.72 2.23 -10.27
N THR A 41 13.09 1.79 -9.18
CA THR A 41 13.30 0.43 -8.68
C THR A 41 12.77 -0.58 -9.69
N CYS A 42 13.57 -1.60 -9.99
CA CYS A 42 13.12 -2.72 -10.81
C CYS A 42 12.37 -3.71 -9.93
N LEU A 43 11.10 -3.94 -10.23
CA LEU A 43 10.29 -4.92 -9.53
C LEU A 43 10.74 -6.34 -9.89
N PRO A 44 10.48 -7.35 -9.04
CA PRO A 44 10.75 -8.72 -9.42
C PRO A 44 9.96 -9.09 -10.67
N SER A 45 10.50 -10.01 -11.48
CA SER A 45 9.80 -10.48 -12.67
C SER A 45 8.49 -11.17 -12.27
N VAL A 46 7.56 -11.24 -13.21
CA VAL A 46 6.30 -11.98 -13.02
C VAL A 46 6.59 -13.41 -12.53
N ARG A 47 7.55 -14.07 -13.17
CA ARG A 47 7.93 -15.43 -12.81
C ARG A 47 8.48 -15.53 -11.39
N GLN A 48 9.35 -14.61 -11.02
CA GLN A 48 9.97 -14.60 -9.70
C GLN A 48 8.91 -14.34 -8.61
N LEU A 49 8.05 -13.35 -8.80
CA LEU A 49 7.02 -13.02 -7.82
C LEU A 49 5.99 -14.13 -7.69
N SER A 50 5.59 -14.76 -8.81
CA SER A 50 4.65 -15.88 -8.76
C SER A 50 5.21 -17.04 -7.94
N LYS A 51 6.51 -17.31 -8.07
CA LYS A 51 7.20 -18.33 -7.28
C LYS A 51 7.22 -17.97 -5.80
N GLU A 52 7.59 -16.75 -5.45
CA GLU A 52 7.69 -16.31 -4.06
C GLU A 52 6.35 -16.33 -3.35
N LEU A 53 5.30 -15.87 -4.03
CA LEU A 53 3.95 -15.81 -3.44
C LEU A 53 3.16 -17.11 -3.62
N ARG A 54 3.67 -18.06 -4.39
CA ARG A 54 3.00 -19.35 -4.71
C ARG A 54 1.63 -19.13 -5.33
N ILE A 55 1.57 -18.24 -6.30
CA ILE A 55 0.35 -17.93 -7.07
C ILE A 55 0.65 -18.03 -8.56
N SER A 56 -0.40 -18.00 -9.39
CA SER A 56 -0.21 -18.14 -10.83
C SER A 56 0.50 -16.94 -11.45
N ALA A 57 1.31 -17.20 -12.48
CA ALA A 57 1.96 -16.13 -13.23
C ALA A 57 0.95 -15.19 -13.89
N LEU A 58 -0.20 -15.70 -14.31
CA LEU A 58 -1.27 -14.88 -14.89
C LEU A 58 -1.82 -13.88 -13.89
N THR A 59 -1.95 -14.26 -12.61
CA THR A 59 -2.41 -13.37 -11.57
C THR A 59 -1.41 -12.24 -11.34
N VAL A 60 -0.13 -12.55 -11.28
CA VAL A 60 0.92 -11.54 -11.14
C VAL A 60 0.97 -10.62 -12.35
N LYS A 61 0.87 -11.20 -13.56
CA LYS A 61 0.84 -10.41 -14.79
C LYS A 61 -0.31 -9.43 -14.81
N LYS A 62 -1.50 -9.87 -14.37
CA LYS A 62 -2.68 -9.01 -14.30
C LYS A 62 -2.43 -7.84 -13.33
N ALA A 63 -1.81 -8.11 -12.20
CA ALA A 63 -1.46 -7.07 -11.23
C ALA A 63 -0.48 -6.06 -11.85
N TYR A 64 0.57 -6.53 -12.51
CA TYR A 64 1.56 -5.66 -13.14
C TYR A 64 0.97 -4.84 -14.29
N ASP A 65 0.11 -5.45 -15.11
CA ASP A 65 -0.58 -4.72 -16.18
C ASP A 65 -1.47 -3.62 -15.60
N THR A 66 -2.14 -3.89 -14.50
CA THR A 66 -2.98 -2.90 -13.81
C THR A 66 -2.13 -1.74 -13.27
N LEU A 67 -1.01 -2.04 -12.64
CA LEU A 67 -0.09 -1.00 -12.14
C LEU A 67 0.43 -0.12 -13.26
N GLU A 68 0.71 -0.69 -14.41
CA GLU A 68 1.17 0.06 -15.59
C GLU A 68 0.05 0.95 -16.14
N GLN A 69 -1.16 0.42 -16.26
CA GLN A 69 -2.33 1.20 -16.71
C GLN A 69 -2.61 2.38 -15.79
N GLU A 70 -2.41 2.22 -14.49
CA GLU A 70 -2.63 3.28 -13.51
C GLU A 70 -1.45 4.25 -13.39
N GLY A 71 -0.36 4.01 -14.14
CA GLY A 71 0.78 4.92 -14.19
C GLY A 71 1.80 4.76 -13.08
N PHE A 72 1.76 3.67 -12.32
CA PHE A 72 2.72 3.42 -11.25
C PHE A 72 4.00 2.76 -11.72
N THR A 73 3.94 2.02 -12.81
CA THR A 73 5.09 1.29 -13.33
C THR A 73 5.15 1.39 -14.85
N LYS A 74 6.31 1.03 -15.40
CA LYS A 74 6.50 0.91 -16.84
C LYS A 74 7.33 -0.35 -17.11
N THR A 75 6.83 -1.20 -17.99
CA THR A 75 7.56 -2.38 -18.44
C THR A 75 8.38 -2.04 -19.67
N ILE A 76 9.68 -2.31 -19.60
CA ILE A 76 10.60 -2.14 -20.71
C ILE A 76 10.96 -3.52 -21.21
N HIS A 77 10.57 -3.80 -22.45
CA HIS A 77 10.77 -5.13 -23.06
C HIS A 77 12.23 -5.55 -22.98
N GLY A 78 12.46 -6.76 -22.48
CA GLY A 78 13.81 -7.33 -22.32
C GLY A 78 14.60 -6.80 -21.11
N LYS A 79 14.06 -5.85 -20.34
CA LYS A 79 14.76 -5.27 -19.18
C LYS A 79 14.01 -5.45 -17.86
N GLY A 80 12.69 -5.30 -17.87
CA GLY A 80 11.88 -5.48 -16.67
C GLY A 80 10.83 -4.40 -16.45
N THR A 81 10.23 -4.43 -15.27
CA THR A 81 9.20 -3.49 -14.84
C THR A 81 9.78 -2.54 -13.81
N TYR A 82 9.68 -1.24 -14.07
CA TYR A 82 10.29 -0.20 -13.24
C TYR A 82 9.24 0.72 -12.66
N VAL A 83 9.49 1.18 -11.42
CA VAL A 83 8.62 2.10 -10.71
C VAL A 83 8.79 3.51 -11.28
N LEU A 84 7.68 4.16 -11.59
CA LEU A 84 7.65 5.54 -12.08
C LEU A 84 7.53 6.54 -10.94
N ALA A 85 7.88 7.80 -11.21
CA ALA A 85 7.66 8.89 -10.27
C ALA A 85 6.16 9.09 -10.05
N CYS A 86 5.74 9.25 -8.78
CA CYS A 86 4.34 9.48 -8.43
C CYS A 86 4.02 10.96 -8.39
N LYS A 87 2.77 11.32 -8.74
CA LYS A 87 2.27 12.69 -8.57
C LYS A 87 2.18 13.01 -7.08
N SER A 88 2.54 14.23 -6.72
CA SER A 88 2.52 14.69 -5.34
C SER A 88 1.12 14.60 -4.71
N GLU A 89 0.07 14.83 -5.50
CA GLU A 89 -1.32 14.71 -5.03
C GLU A 89 -1.64 13.29 -4.56
N LEU A 90 -1.19 12.27 -5.31
CA LEU A 90 -1.41 10.87 -4.93
C LEU A 90 -0.67 10.50 -3.65
N VAL A 91 0.55 11.00 -3.49
CA VAL A 91 1.33 10.80 -2.26
C VAL A 91 0.61 11.43 -1.07
N GLN A 92 0.08 12.63 -1.26
CA GLN A 92 -0.65 13.37 -0.22
C GLN A 92 -1.93 12.62 0.19
N GLU A 93 -2.68 12.12 -0.77
CA GLU A 93 -3.89 11.33 -0.51
C GLU A 93 -3.57 10.07 0.30
N GLU A 94 -2.47 9.38 -0.02
CA GLU A 94 -2.07 8.18 0.72
C GLU A 94 -1.70 8.51 2.16
N ARG A 95 -0.99 9.62 2.38
CA ARG A 95 -0.66 10.10 3.73
C ARG A 95 -1.90 10.40 4.54
N GLN A 96 -2.90 11.05 3.92
CA GLN A 96 -4.17 11.33 4.58
C GLN A 96 -4.90 10.04 4.96
N LYS A 97 -4.88 9.03 4.11
CA LYS A 97 -5.51 7.73 4.40
C LYS A 97 -4.86 7.05 5.61
N GLU A 98 -3.54 7.14 5.73
CA GLU A 98 -2.84 6.59 6.89
C GLU A 98 -3.26 7.27 8.19
N VAL A 99 -3.30 8.59 8.18
CA VAL A 99 -3.72 9.38 9.35
C VAL A 99 -5.17 9.05 9.70
N GLN A 100 -6.05 9.00 8.70
CA GLN A 100 -7.45 8.64 8.90
C GLN A 100 -7.60 7.28 9.56
N ALA A 101 -6.82 6.29 9.13
CA ALA A 101 -6.87 4.94 9.71
C ALA A 101 -6.51 4.96 11.21
N TYR A 102 -5.54 5.77 11.62
CA TYR A 102 -5.21 5.93 13.03
C TYR A 102 -6.33 6.60 13.81
N PHE A 103 -6.96 7.62 13.24
CA PHE A 103 -8.11 8.28 13.86
C PHE A 103 -9.27 7.31 14.04
N GLU A 104 -9.57 6.51 13.03
CA GLU A 104 -10.65 5.52 13.10
C GLU A 104 -10.39 4.50 14.22
N LYS A 105 -9.16 4.03 14.35
CA LYS A 105 -8.77 3.11 15.43
C LYS A 105 -8.92 3.77 16.80
N ALA A 106 -8.49 5.02 16.93
CA ALA A 106 -8.59 5.75 18.18
C ALA A 106 -10.05 5.96 18.58
N ILE A 107 -10.90 6.34 17.62
CA ILE A 107 -12.33 6.53 17.86
C ILE A 107 -12.97 5.21 18.30
N GLN A 108 -12.68 4.13 17.60
CA GLN A 108 -13.21 2.81 17.92
C GLN A 108 -12.80 2.39 19.33
N LYS A 109 -11.53 2.59 19.69
CA LYS A 109 -11.01 2.28 21.02
C LYS A 109 -11.70 3.11 22.10
N GLY A 110 -11.91 4.40 21.82
CA GLY A 110 -12.63 5.29 22.75
C GLY A 110 -14.04 4.83 22.99
N GLN A 111 -14.77 4.47 21.94
CA GLN A 111 -16.14 3.96 22.04
C GLN A 111 -16.19 2.66 22.85
N GLN A 112 -15.28 1.74 22.59
CA GLN A 112 -15.18 0.47 23.35
C GLN A 112 -14.87 0.71 24.81
N SER A 113 -14.19 1.79 25.15
CA SER A 113 -13.84 2.17 26.51
C SER A 113 -14.95 2.97 27.22
N GLY A 114 -16.08 3.17 26.54
CA GLY A 114 -17.23 3.88 27.12
C GLY A 114 -17.20 5.39 26.98
N LEU A 115 -16.29 5.95 26.20
CA LEU A 115 -16.25 7.38 25.98
C LEU A 115 -17.37 7.80 25.02
N SER A 116 -18.02 8.91 25.32
CA SER A 116 -19.00 9.52 24.43
C SER A 116 -18.30 10.21 23.27
N LYS A 117 -19.06 10.54 22.23
CA LYS A 117 -18.59 11.32 21.08
C LYS A 117 -17.96 12.64 21.56
N GLN A 118 -18.63 13.32 22.49
CA GLN A 118 -18.14 14.60 23.02
C GLN A 118 -16.84 14.43 23.80
N GLU A 119 -16.75 13.38 24.59
CA GLU A 119 -15.51 13.09 25.36
C GLU A 119 -14.33 12.79 24.45
N ILE A 120 -14.56 12.03 23.36
CA ILE A 120 -13.55 11.74 22.36
C ILE A 120 -13.09 13.03 21.69
N GLN A 121 -14.03 13.89 21.31
CA GLN A 121 -13.74 15.17 20.67
C GLN A 121 -12.94 16.10 21.61
N ASP A 122 -13.34 16.19 22.87
CA ASP A 122 -12.65 17.03 23.85
C ASP A 122 -11.23 16.55 24.08
N LEU A 123 -11.04 15.23 24.20
CA LEU A 123 -9.72 14.63 24.35
C LEU A 123 -8.83 14.93 23.13
N PHE A 124 -9.37 14.82 21.95
CA PHE A 124 -8.66 15.12 20.72
C PHE A 124 -8.21 16.59 20.69
N GLU A 125 -9.09 17.50 21.04
CA GLU A 125 -8.76 18.94 21.06
C GLU A 125 -7.64 19.27 22.04
N VAL A 126 -7.67 18.65 23.24
CA VAL A 126 -6.62 18.82 24.24
C VAL A 126 -5.28 18.33 23.69
N LEU A 127 -5.27 17.15 23.08
CA LEU A 127 -4.04 16.59 22.51
C LEU A 127 -3.52 17.43 21.34
N LEU A 128 -4.42 18.00 20.55
CA LEU A 128 -4.06 18.82 19.41
C LEU A 128 -3.39 20.13 19.86
N GLU A 129 -3.84 20.72 20.98
CA GLU A 129 -3.22 21.91 21.56
C GLU A 129 -1.81 21.65 22.08
N ASP A 130 -1.55 20.45 22.58
CA ASP A 130 -0.23 20.06 23.13
C ASP A 130 0.80 19.80 22.02
N VAL A 131 0.35 19.55 20.81
CA VAL A 131 1.22 19.26 19.64
C VAL A 131 1.52 20.56 18.90
N ARG A 132 2.79 20.79 18.58
CA ARG A 132 3.23 21.95 17.83
C ARG A 132 3.84 21.57 16.50
#